data_6a908d408503225dd4b92c1463931ae2
#
_entry.id   6a908d408503225dd4b92c1463931ae2
#
_cell.length_a   1.000
_cell.length_b   1.000
_cell.length_c   1.000
_cell.angle_alpha   90.00
_cell.angle_beta   90.00
_cell.angle_gamma   90.00
#
_symmetry.space_group_name_H-M   'P 1'
#
loop_
_entity.id
_entity.type
_entity.pdbx_description
1 polymer ?
#
loop_
_entity_poly.entity_id
_entity_poly.type
_entity_poly.pdbx_seq_one_letter_code
_entity_poly.pdbx_strand_id
1 'polypeptide(L)'
;MAMHSFILVTAFLAGAFAAGPSTNVDVFKAGDVVYPGTSEEKTYFCTKIPTILRTPGGDLLAWGEARVGSCADVAPTDLVMRRSTDEGETWSELTIFQSHGNNTSGNIAPVSVPEIDTIFAPFTVDNRATWMTRSTDDGLTWSEAFEMPDMRKDDWIWVGLGPPAGLLLRSGKILIPGYHNTISMGNGSSLGSGFTKGHTMMSDDNGDSWYLGSEEFGDHYYVNELQAAQLPDDRVIINSRVLNDKRVLSISDDEGKTFKENRIADTLRQTFQGCEGSMIFHSEQNKLLYSGVQGRLPLRIYRENMTIFESVDSGETWELNTIVDLGSSAYSAMTEVGGDVGILYERSSCSKHGKDKCPVIFLPEAISYRVVKL
;
A
#
# COMPACT_ATOMS: atom_id res chain seq x y z
N MET A 1 26.85 10.65 -61.05
CA MET A 1 26.05 9.79 -60.17
C MET A 1 26.09 10.38 -58.78
N ALA A 2 25.04 11.10 -58.40
CA ALA A 2 24.92 11.71 -57.08
C ALA A 2 23.98 10.82 -56.23
N MET A 3 24.52 10.23 -55.16
CA MET A 3 23.76 9.50 -54.17
C MET A 3 23.10 10.47 -53.20
N HIS A 4 21.78 10.54 -53.20
CA HIS A 4 21.02 11.26 -52.18
C HIS A 4 20.79 10.35 -51.00
N SER A 5 21.42 10.69 -49.87
CA SER A 5 21.11 10.06 -48.58
C SER A 5 19.83 10.66 -48.01
N PHE A 6 18.79 9.85 -47.89
CA PHE A 6 17.60 10.19 -47.12
C PHE A 6 17.87 9.96 -45.62
N ILE A 7 17.93 11.05 -44.87
CA ILE A 7 17.90 10.98 -43.39
C ILE A 7 16.43 10.86 -42.97
N LEU A 8 16.07 9.71 -42.44
CA LEU A 8 14.76 9.46 -41.79
C LEU A 8 14.81 10.09 -40.40
N VAL A 9 14.19 11.25 -40.23
CA VAL A 9 13.97 11.86 -38.93
C VAL A 9 12.72 11.21 -38.32
N THR A 10 12.92 10.25 -37.44
CA THR A 10 11.85 9.75 -36.58
C THR A 10 11.57 10.78 -35.49
N ALA A 11 10.50 11.56 -35.66
CA ALA A 11 9.96 12.39 -34.62
C ALA A 11 9.35 11.49 -33.53
N PHE A 12 10.02 11.37 -32.40
CA PHE A 12 9.38 10.91 -31.17
C PHE A 12 8.37 11.98 -30.77
N LEU A 13 7.10 11.69 -30.94
CA LEU A 13 6.03 12.41 -30.26
C LEU A 13 6.15 12.07 -28.77
N ALA A 14 6.82 12.93 -28.01
CA ALA A 14 6.67 12.96 -26.56
C ALA A 14 5.21 13.33 -26.29
N GLY A 15 4.38 12.34 -26.03
CA GLY A 15 3.05 12.55 -25.48
C GLY A 15 3.25 13.30 -24.16
N ALA A 16 2.72 14.51 -24.05
CA ALA A 16 2.61 15.19 -22.77
C ALA A 16 1.67 14.32 -21.92
N PHE A 17 2.21 13.61 -20.95
CA PHE A 17 1.40 12.96 -19.92
C PHE A 17 0.61 14.07 -19.24
N ALA A 18 -0.72 13.90 -19.18
CA ALA A 18 -1.56 14.83 -18.44
C ALA A 18 -1.08 14.80 -16.97
N ALA A 19 -0.86 15.96 -16.38
CA ALA A 19 -0.61 16.03 -14.94
C ALA A 19 -1.91 15.62 -14.26
N GLY A 20 -1.90 14.57 -13.41
CA GLY A 20 -3.07 14.11 -12.70
C GLY A 20 -3.67 15.19 -11.76
N PRO A 21 -4.79 14.90 -11.07
CA PRO A 21 -5.55 15.90 -10.33
C PRO A 21 -4.76 16.47 -9.15
N SER A 22 -4.67 17.79 -9.08
CA SER A 22 -4.06 18.51 -7.94
C SER A 22 -5.01 18.66 -6.74
N THR A 23 -6.29 18.32 -6.93
CA THR A 23 -7.34 18.31 -5.89
C THR A 23 -7.81 16.89 -5.64
N ASN A 24 -8.40 16.62 -4.47
CA ASN A 24 -8.87 15.30 -4.13
C ASN A 24 -10.00 14.81 -5.05
N VAL A 25 -9.81 13.62 -5.61
CA VAL A 25 -10.82 12.82 -6.30
C VAL A 25 -11.19 11.65 -5.38
N ASP A 26 -12.46 11.52 -4.98
CA ASP A 26 -12.90 10.42 -4.14
C ASP A 26 -13.01 9.14 -4.97
N VAL A 27 -12.14 8.19 -4.71
CA VAL A 27 -12.07 6.90 -5.41
C VAL A 27 -13.04 5.89 -4.81
N PHE A 28 -13.08 5.79 -3.48
CA PHE A 28 -14.04 4.95 -2.76
C PHE A 28 -14.75 5.79 -1.70
N LYS A 29 -16.03 5.52 -1.47
CA LYS A 29 -16.86 6.24 -0.50
C LYS A 29 -17.59 5.30 0.43
N ALA A 30 -17.85 5.75 1.64
CA ALA A 30 -18.84 5.10 2.50
C ALA A 30 -20.22 5.11 1.80
N GLY A 31 -20.87 3.95 1.77
CA GLY A 31 -22.12 3.77 1.04
C GLY A 31 -21.98 3.43 -0.45
N ASP A 32 -20.78 3.20 -0.95
CA ASP A 32 -20.58 2.70 -2.32
C ASP A 32 -21.36 1.41 -2.56
N VAL A 33 -21.93 1.30 -3.76
CA VAL A 33 -22.77 0.18 -4.18
C VAL A 33 -22.13 -0.52 -5.36
N VAL A 34 -22.09 -1.84 -5.32
CA VAL A 34 -21.71 -2.68 -6.46
C VAL A 34 -22.93 -3.39 -7.02
N TYR A 35 -23.00 -3.55 -8.35
CA TYR A 35 -24.11 -4.15 -9.08
C TYR A 35 -25.49 -3.52 -8.79
N PRO A 36 -25.62 -2.17 -8.86
CA PRO A 36 -26.86 -1.48 -8.47
C PRO A 36 -28.06 -1.92 -9.30
N GLY A 37 -29.20 -2.15 -8.63
CA GLY A 37 -30.44 -2.57 -9.26
C GLY A 37 -30.52 -4.04 -9.66
N THR A 38 -29.54 -4.86 -9.31
CA THR A 38 -29.51 -6.31 -9.55
C THR A 38 -29.83 -7.11 -8.28
N SER A 39 -30.07 -8.41 -8.41
CA SER A 39 -30.21 -9.32 -7.24
C SER A 39 -28.93 -9.51 -6.45
N GLU A 40 -27.80 -9.07 -7.00
CA GLU A 40 -26.46 -9.14 -6.38
C GLU A 40 -26.01 -7.79 -5.83
N GLU A 41 -26.90 -6.81 -5.80
CA GLU A 41 -26.59 -5.49 -5.25
C GLU A 41 -26.06 -5.59 -3.82
N LYS A 42 -24.90 -4.96 -3.57
CA LYS A 42 -24.24 -4.94 -2.30
C LYS A 42 -23.78 -3.53 -1.95
N THR A 43 -24.17 -3.05 -0.77
CA THR A 43 -23.76 -1.75 -0.25
C THR A 43 -22.72 -1.90 0.83
N TYR A 44 -21.63 -1.14 0.73
CA TYR A 44 -20.54 -1.16 1.69
C TYR A 44 -20.70 -0.05 2.73
N PHE A 45 -20.51 -0.41 3.98
CA PHE A 45 -20.58 0.55 5.09
C PHE A 45 -19.42 1.56 5.04
N CYS A 46 -18.21 1.09 4.75
CA CYS A 46 -17.03 1.91 4.52
C CYS A 46 -15.99 1.11 3.71
N THR A 47 -15.05 1.83 3.09
CA THR A 47 -13.86 1.25 2.45
C THR A 47 -12.62 1.77 3.16
N LYS A 48 -11.68 0.87 3.48
CA LYS A 48 -10.43 1.15 4.19
C LYS A 48 -9.23 0.57 3.46
N ILE A 49 -8.04 0.83 3.98
CA ILE A 49 -6.77 0.22 3.58
C ILE A 49 -6.53 0.41 2.07
N PRO A 50 -6.21 1.64 1.67
CA PRO A 50 -5.95 1.96 0.27
C PRO A 50 -4.68 1.28 -0.24
N THR A 51 -4.75 0.79 -1.47
CA THR A 51 -3.60 0.31 -2.23
C THR A 51 -3.67 0.89 -3.64
N ILE A 52 -2.56 1.31 -4.19
CA ILE A 52 -2.44 1.82 -5.55
C ILE A 52 -1.23 1.23 -6.24
N LEU A 53 -1.39 0.89 -7.52
CA LEU A 53 -0.32 0.37 -8.36
C LEU A 53 -0.42 1.00 -9.74
N ARG A 54 0.74 1.34 -10.33
CA ARG A 54 0.84 1.62 -11.77
C ARG A 54 1.08 0.32 -12.51
N THR A 55 0.25 0.05 -13.51
CA THR A 55 0.35 -1.15 -14.35
C THR A 55 1.53 -1.06 -15.31
N PRO A 56 1.99 -2.16 -15.93
CA PRO A 56 2.99 -2.12 -17.00
C PRO A 56 2.60 -1.19 -18.15
N GLY A 57 1.31 -1.14 -18.51
CA GLY A 57 0.76 -0.25 -19.56
C GLY A 57 0.64 1.21 -19.14
N GLY A 58 0.82 1.55 -17.86
CA GLY A 58 0.82 2.90 -17.33
C GLY A 58 -0.47 3.34 -16.65
N ASP A 59 -1.53 2.53 -16.64
CA ASP A 59 -2.77 2.84 -15.95
C ASP A 59 -2.60 2.72 -14.43
N LEU A 60 -3.52 3.30 -13.68
CA LEU A 60 -3.56 3.17 -12.22
C LEU A 60 -4.66 2.19 -11.81
N LEU A 61 -4.31 1.24 -10.96
CA LEU A 61 -5.26 0.38 -10.25
C LEU A 61 -5.31 0.78 -8.79
N ALA A 62 -6.50 0.99 -8.26
CA ALA A 62 -6.74 1.28 -6.85
C ALA A 62 -7.58 0.17 -6.24
N TRP A 63 -7.17 -0.31 -5.05
CA TRP A 63 -7.91 -1.28 -4.25
C TRP A 63 -8.25 -0.71 -2.88
N GLY A 64 -9.27 -1.30 -2.28
CA GLY A 64 -9.66 -1.04 -0.90
C GLY A 64 -10.41 -2.22 -0.30
N GLU A 65 -10.41 -2.28 1.02
CA GLU A 65 -11.18 -3.23 1.82
C GLU A 65 -12.58 -2.66 2.07
N ALA A 66 -13.56 -3.13 1.30
CA ALA A 66 -14.94 -2.68 1.40
C ALA A 66 -15.71 -3.54 2.42
N ARG A 67 -16.05 -2.94 3.56
CA ARG A 67 -16.60 -3.60 4.73
C ARG A 67 -18.12 -3.55 4.76
N VAL A 68 -18.75 -4.68 5.09
CA VAL A 68 -20.20 -4.82 5.13
C VAL A 68 -20.73 -4.64 6.56
N GLY A 69 -21.75 -3.81 6.74
CA GLY A 69 -22.47 -3.63 8.00
C GLY A 69 -21.75 -2.79 9.05
N SER A 70 -20.42 -2.78 9.08
CA SER A 70 -19.64 -1.93 10.00
C SER A 70 -18.22 -1.72 9.49
N CYS A 71 -17.48 -0.76 10.07
CA CYS A 71 -16.05 -0.54 9.78
C CYS A 71 -15.11 -1.37 10.68
N ALA A 72 -15.60 -2.38 11.41
CA ALA A 72 -14.75 -3.21 12.25
C ALA A 72 -13.81 -4.08 11.42
N ASP A 73 -12.58 -4.34 11.92
CA ASP A 73 -11.56 -5.11 11.20
C ASP A 73 -11.95 -6.61 11.00
N VAL A 74 -12.96 -7.08 11.72
CA VAL A 74 -13.52 -8.44 11.61
C VAL A 74 -14.86 -8.48 10.86
N ALA A 75 -15.30 -7.35 10.28
CA ALA A 75 -16.53 -7.34 9.46
C ALA A 75 -16.30 -8.13 8.17
N PRO A 76 -17.34 -8.74 7.59
CA PRO A 76 -17.26 -9.30 6.24
C PRO A 76 -16.72 -8.25 5.27
N THR A 77 -15.68 -8.59 4.54
CA THR A 77 -14.91 -7.64 3.73
C THR A 77 -14.60 -8.20 2.36
N ASP A 78 -14.96 -7.46 1.32
CA ASP A 78 -14.50 -7.71 -0.04
C ASP A 78 -13.31 -6.80 -0.35
N LEU A 79 -12.36 -7.29 -1.12
CA LEU A 79 -11.45 -6.43 -1.86
C LEU A 79 -12.17 -5.90 -3.09
N VAL A 80 -12.22 -4.58 -3.21
CA VAL A 80 -12.81 -3.88 -4.36
C VAL A 80 -11.76 -3.14 -5.15
N MET A 81 -12.02 -2.87 -6.43
CA MET A 81 -11.07 -2.25 -7.34
C MET A 81 -11.74 -1.20 -8.22
N ARG A 82 -10.97 -0.16 -8.57
CA ARG A 82 -11.24 0.79 -9.65
C ARG A 82 -9.98 1.01 -10.46
N ARG A 83 -10.14 1.37 -11.75
CA ARG A 83 -9.06 1.65 -12.71
C ARG A 83 -9.16 3.09 -13.20
N SER A 84 -8.02 3.72 -13.43
CA SER A 84 -7.89 5.01 -14.10
C SER A 84 -6.91 4.89 -15.26
N THR A 85 -7.28 5.48 -16.41
CA THR A 85 -6.46 5.57 -17.63
C THR A 85 -6.00 6.99 -17.92
N ASP A 86 -6.22 7.91 -16.99
CA ASP A 86 -5.99 9.36 -17.13
C ASP A 86 -5.28 9.98 -15.91
N GLU A 87 -4.32 9.25 -15.35
CA GLU A 87 -3.50 9.66 -14.20
C GLU A 87 -4.33 9.97 -12.94
N GLY A 88 -5.52 9.32 -12.79
CA GLY A 88 -6.38 9.46 -11.63
C GLY A 88 -7.39 10.60 -11.70
N GLU A 89 -7.55 11.27 -12.83
CA GLU A 89 -8.59 12.29 -13.03
C GLU A 89 -9.99 11.66 -12.96
N THR A 90 -10.16 10.49 -13.58
CA THR A 90 -11.39 9.70 -13.51
C THR A 90 -11.11 8.24 -13.17
N TRP A 91 -12.11 7.57 -12.59
CA TRP A 91 -12.04 6.18 -12.17
C TRP A 91 -13.21 5.38 -12.69
N SER A 92 -12.97 4.13 -13.03
CA SER A 92 -13.99 3.20 -13.51
C SER A 92 -15.09 2.94 -12.47
N GLU A 93 -16.14 2.25 -12.87
CA GLU A 93 -17.12 1.70 -11.94
C GLU A 93 -16.45 0.78 -10.92
N LEU A 94 -17.07 0.68 -9.72
CA LEU A 94 -16.62 -0.20 -8.65
C LEU A 94 -16.82 -1.67 -9.05
N THR A 95 -15.78 -2.48 -8.87
CA THR A 95 -15.85 -3.93 -9.06
C THR A 95 -15.41 -4.68 -7.82
N ILE A 96 -16.00 -5.84 -7.57
CA ILE A 96 -15.48 -6.78 -6.57
C ILE A 96 -14.26 -7.46 -7.19
N PHE A 97 -13.10 -7.27 -6.55
CA PHE A 97 -11.86 -7.91 -6.94
C PHE A 97 -11.74 -9.32 -6.36
N GLN A 98 -11.97 -9.45 -5.04
CA GLN A 98 -12.00 -10.74 -4.35
C GLN A 98 -13.07 -10.72 -3.26
N SER A 99 -13.82 -11.82 -3.12
CA SER A 99 -14.84 -11.99 -2.10
C SER A 99 -14.82 -13.44 -1.57
N HIS A 100 -14.82 -13.59 -0.25
CA HIS A 100 -14.87 -14.88 0.44
C HIS A 100 -16.08 -14.95 1.37
N GLY A 101 -17.22 -14.40 0.92
CA GLY A 101 -18.49 -14.44 1.61
C GLY A 101 -18.47 -13.62 2.92
N ASN A 102 -18.60 -14.30 4.06
CA ASN A 102 -18.57 -13.61 5.37
C ASN A 102 -17.18 -13.44 5.97
N ASN A 103 -16.15 -13.91 5.27
CA ASN A 103 -14.76 -13.76 5.70
C ASN A 103 -14.21 -12.38 5.34
N THR A 104 -13.05 -12.05 5.86
CA THR A 104 -12.33 -10.82 5.49
C THR A 104 -11.34 -11.12 4.37
N SER A 105 -11.50 -10.49 3.19
CA SER A 105 -10.47 -10.43 2.16
C SER A 105 -9.73 -9.09 2.31
N GLY A 106 -8.41 -9.12 2.56
CA GLY A 106 -7.71 -7.90 2.89
C GLY A 106 -6.19 -7.98 2.72
N ASN A 107 -5.49 -6.94 3.18
CA ASN A 107 -4.02 -6.84 3.17
C ASN A 107 -3.43 -7.13 1.77
N ILE A 108 -4.01 -6.57 0.72
CA ILE A 108 -3.49 -6.74 -0.64
C ILE A 108 -2.16 -5.98 -0.79
N ALA A 109 -1.15 -6.65 -1.36
CA ALA A 109 0.18 -6.08 -1.61
C ALA A 109 0.65 -6.37 -3.04
N PRO A 110 0.04 -5.74 -4.06
CA PRO A 110 0.32 -6.04 -5.45
C PRO A 110 1.72 -5.58 -5.86
N VAL A 111 2.27 -6.24 -6.88
CA VAL A 111 3.53 -5.88 -7.53
C VAL A 111 3.43 -6.03 -9.03
N SER A 112 3.90 -5.02 -9.76
CA SER A 112 4.00 -5.03 -11.22
C SER A 112 5.37 -5.55 -11.63
N VAL A 113 5.41 -6.47 -12.61
CA VAL A 113 6.63 -7.01 -13.23
C VAL A 113 6.56 -6.73 -14.73
N PRO A 114 6.98 -5.53 -15.17
CA PRO A 114 6.82 -5.08 -16.56
C PRO A 114 7.53 -5.98 -17.59
N GLU A 115 8.63 -6.63 -17.21
CA GLU A 115 9.41 -7.48 -18.09
C GLU A 115 8.63 -8.70 -18.62
N ILE A 116 7.57 -9.07 -17.93
CA ILE A 116 6.69 -10.20 -18.31
C ILE A 116 5.22 -9.78 -18.41
N ASP A 117 4.94 -8.46 -18.49
CA ASP A 117 3.59 -7.89 -18.54
C ASP A 117 2.64 -8.45 -17.48
N THR A 118 3.15 -8.71 -16.26
CA THR A 118 2.38 -9.39 -15.22
C THR A 118 2.25 -8.53 -13.96
N ILE A 119 1.06 -8.55 -13.38
CA ILE A 119 0.78 -8.02 -12.05
C ILE A 119 0.44 -9.21 -11.14
N PHE A 120 1.20 -9.38 -10.08
CA PHE A 120 0.89 -10.31 -8.98
C PHE A 120 0.15 -9.55 -7.89
N ALA A 121 -0.93 -10.11 -7.40
CA ALA A 121 -1.76 -9.50 -6.38
C ALA A 121 -2.02 -10.48 -5.22
N PRO A 122 -1.02 -10.66 -4.31
CA PRO A 122 -1.21 -11.44 -3.11
C PRO A 122 -2.10 -10.68 -2.12
N PHE A 123 -2.92 -11.41 -1.39
CA PHE A 123 -3.81 -10.89 -0.35
C PHE A 123 -4.03 -11.93 0.75
N THR A 124 -4.69 -11.54 1.84
CA THR A 124 -5.02 -12.48 2.92
C THR A 124 -6.53 -12.73 3.02
N VAL A 125 -6.89 -13.93 3.50
CA VAL A 125 -8.25 -14.26 3.91
C VAL A 125 -8.25 -14.52 5.41
N ASP A 126 -9.11 -13.80 6.16
CA ASP A 126 -9.21 -13.82 7.62
C ASP A 126 -7.89 -13.56 8.37
N ASN A 127 -6.91 -12.94 7.71
CA ASN A 127 -5.54 -12.80 8.21
C ASN A 127 -4.92 -14.14 8.66
N ARG A 128 -5.30 -15.24 8.02
CA ARG A 128 -4.85 -16.61 8.35
C ARG A 128 -4.26 -17.34 7.16
N ALA A 129 -4.71 -17.02 5.96
CA ALA A 129 -4.26 -17.64 4.73
C ALA A 129 -3.80 -16.56 3.75
N THR A 130 -2.68 -16.80 3.09
CA THR A 130 -2.19 -16.00 1.97
C THR A 130 -2.72 -16.58 0.68
N TRP A 131 -3.28 -15.73 -0.17
CA TRP A 131 -3.83 -16.07 -1.48
C TRP A 131 -3.13 -15.25 -2.56
N MET A 132 -3.13 -15.76 -3.78
CA MET A 132 -2.54 -15.08 -4.94
C MET A 132 -3.50 -15.13 -6.12
N THR A 133 -3.60 -14.01 -6.84
CA THR A 133 -4.11 -13.92 -8.20
C THR A 133 -3.15 -13.11 -9.06
N ARG A 134 -3.20 -13.25 -10.37
CA ARG A 134 -2.35 -12.50 -11.29
C ARG A 134 -3.13 -12.04 -12.52
N SER A 135 -2.66 -10.96 -13.12
CA SER A 135 -3.10 -10.45 -14.41
C SER A 135 -1.93 -10.41 -15.38
N THR A 136 -2.18 -10.74 -16.65
CA THR A 136 -1.22 -10.65 -17.78
C THR A 136 -1.75 -9.75 -18.90
N ASP A 137 -2.75 -8.93 -18.59
CA ASP A 137 -3.42 -8.02 -19.52
C ASP A 137 -3.64 -6.65 -18.87
N ASP A 138 -2.66 -6.21 -18.12
CA ASP A 138 -2.64 -4.89 -17.50
C ASP A 138 -3.74 -4.67 -16.45
N GLY A 139 -4.19 -5.74 -15.80
CA GLY A 139 -5.22 -5.70 -14.75
C GLY A 139 -6.66 -5.65 -15.27
N LEU A 140 -6.88 -5.95 -16.56
CA LEU A 140 -8.23 -6.03 -17.14
C LEU A 140 -8.93 -7.31 -16.71
N THR A 141 -8.21 -8.43 -16.74
CA THR A 141 -8.70 -9.72 -16.22
C THR A 141 -7.70 -10.34 -15.25
N TRP A 142 -8.20 -11.21 -14.40
CA TRP A 142 -7.43 -11.84 -13.33
C TRP A 142 -7.62 -13.34 -13.33
N SER A 143 -6.56 -14.09 -13.03
CA SER A 143 -6.64 -15.53 -12.84
C SER A 143 -7.57 -15.88 -11.68
N GLU A 144 -8.06 -17.11 -11.63
CA GLU A 144 -8.63 -17.65 -10.39
C GLU A 144 -7.61 -17.53 -9.25
N ALA A 145 -8.06 -17.08 -8.09
CA ALA A 145 -7.21 -16.96 -6.92
C ALA A 145 -6.95 -18.35 -6.29
N PHE A 146 -5.73 -18.56 -5.82
CA PHE A 146 -5.33 -19.82 -5.16
C PHE A 146 -4.62 -19.53 -3.83
N GLU A 147 -4.80 -20.43 -2.87
CA GLU A 147 -4.13 -20.37 -1.58
C GLU A 147 -2.66 -20.74 -1.71
N MET A 148 -1.79 -20.06 -0.96
CA MET A 148 -0.35 -20.27 -0.88
C MET A 148 0.02 -20.76 0.54
N PRO A 149 -0.18 -22.05 0.84
CA PRO A 149 -0.03 -22.56 2.21
C PRO A 149 1.40 -22.44 2.75
N ASP A 150 2.41 -22.50 1.86
CA ASP A 150 3.83 -22.41 2.23
C ASP A 150 4.28 -20.98 2.59
N MET A 151 3.39 -19.98 2.42
CA MET A 151 3.69 -18.58 2.76
C MET A 151 3.36 -18.24 4.22
N ARG A 152 3.24 -19.22 5.07
CA ARG A 152 3.14 -19.08 6.53
C ARG A 152 3.70 -20.31 7.23
N LYS A 153 4.05 -20.17 8.51
CA LYS A 153 4.35 -21.30 9.39
C LYS A 153 3.12 -21.76 10.16
N ASP A 154 3.13 -23.00 10.61
CA ASP A 154 1.99 -23.62 11.35
C ASP A 154 1.65 -22.88 12.65
N ASP A 155 2.64 -22.26 13.30
CA ASP A 155 2.48 -21.51 14.53
C ASP A 155 2.06 -20.05 14.33
N TRP A 156 1.96 -19.56 13.06
CA TRP A 156 1.49 -18.23 12.77
C TRP A 156 -0.04 -18.18 12.82
N ILE A 157 -0.56 -17.54 13.85
CA ILE A 157 -2.01 -17.42 14.08
C ILE A 157 -2.62 -16.17 13.40
N TRP A 158 -1.79 -15.27 12.93
CA TRP A 158 -2.13 -14.07 12.19
C TRP A 158 -1.08 -13.81 11.12
N VAL A 159 -1.51 -13.51 9.91
CA VAL A 159 -0.65 -13.09 8.80
C VAL A 159 -1.26 -11.86 8.12
N GLY A 160 -0.44 -10.83 7.91
CA GLY A 160 -0.76 -9.68 7.07
C GLY A 160 0.34 -9.47 6.03
N LEU A 161 -0.03 -8.99 4.84
CA LEU A 161 0.91 -8.57 3.80
C LEU A 161 0.91 -7.05 3.74
N GLY A 162 2.07 -6.41 3.50
CA GLY A 162 2.15 -4.96 3.42
C GLY A 162 1.35 -4.25 4.51
N PRO A 163 0.24 -3.56 4.17
CA PRO A 163 0.00 -2.93 2.88
C PRO A 163 0.94 -1.76 2.65
N PRO A 164 1.01 -1.07 1.52
CA PRO A 164 0.08 -1.17 0.40
C PRO A 164 0.65 -1.90 -0.83
N ALA A 165 1.93 -2.29 -0.87
CA ALA A 165 2.49 -2.87 -2.09
C ALA A 165 3.68 -3.79 -1.85
N GLY A 166 3.91 -4.70 -2.80
CA GLY A 166 5.15 -5.41 -2.97
C GLY A 166 6.21 -4.59 -3.70
N LEU A 167 7.38 -5.16 -3.91
CA LEU A 167 8.53 -4.51 -4.53
C LEU A 167 9.16 -5.45 -5.58
N LEU A 168 9.33 -4.96 -6.80
CA LEU A 168 10.21 -5.55 -7.80
C LEU A 168 11.62 -5.01 -7.58
N LEU A 169 12.57 -5.89 -7.30
CA LEU A 169 13.98 -5.53 -7.15
C LEU A 169 14.66 -5.37 -8.52
N ARG A 170 15.69 -4.53 -8.60
CA ARG A 170 16.48 -4.36 -9.83
C ARG A 170 17.12 -5.64 -10.35
N SER A 171 17.27 -6.65 -9.50
CA SER A 171 17.73 -8.00 -9.90
C SER A 171 16.63 -8.82 -10.60
N GLY A 172 15.39 -8.34 -10.68
CA GLY A 172 14.24 -9.06 -11.18
C GLY A 172 13.51 -9.92 -10.14
N LYS A 173 14.01 -9.99 -8.90
CA LYS A 173 13.34 -10.70 -7.82
C LYS A 173 12.14 -9.92 -7.32
N ILE A 174 11.12 -10.63 -6.87
CA ILE A 174 9.92 -10.04 -6.28
C ILE A 174 10.00 -10.21 -4.76
N LEU A 175 9.69 -9.15 -4.03
CA LEU A 175 9.64 -9.12 -2.57
C LEU A 175 8.29 -8.57 -2.12
N ILE A 176 7.54 -9.35 -1.34
CA ILE A 176 6.32 -8.92 -0.68
C ILE A 176 6.61 -8.87 0.83
N PRO A 177 6.61 -7.68 1.44
CA PRO A 177 6.80 -7.59 2.88
C PRO A 177 5.51 -8.00 3.59
N GLY A 178 5.65 -8.61 4.76
CA GLY A 178 4.53 -9.07 5.57
C GLY A 178 4.86 -9.07 7.07
N TYR A 179 3.85 -9.28 7.87
CA TYR A 179 3.98 -9.43 9.32
C TYR A 179 3.11 -10.56 9.83
N HIS A 180 3.49 -11.13 10.95
CA HIS A 180 2.78 -12.26 11.55
C HIS A 180 2.80 -12.20 13.07
N ASN A 181 1.95 -12.99 13.69
CA ASN A 181 1.89 -13.18 15.13
C ASN A 181 1.75 -14.66 15.47
N THR A 182 2.54 -15.12 16.45
CA THR A 182 2.54 -16.50 16.96
C THR A 182 1.81 -16.65 18.30
N ILE A 183 1.41 -15.53 18.93
CA ILE A 183 0.80 -15.54 20.28
C ILE A 183 -0.66 -15.12 20.19
N SER A 184 -1.57 -16.02 20.61
CA SER A 184 -2.99 -15.72 20.76
C SER A 184 -3.22 -14.84 22.00
N MET A 185 -3.69 -13.64 21.80
CA MET A 185 -4.15 -12.74 22.88
C MET A 185 -5.60 -13.04 23.27
N GLY A 186 -5.95 -14.29 23.46
CA GLY A 186 -7.22 -14.85 23.89
C GLY A 186 -8.42 -13.90 23.91
N ASN A 187 -9.14 -13.69 22.85
CA ASN A 187 -10.46 -13.09 22.70
C ASN A 187 -10.80 -12.83 21.21
N GLY A 188 -10.05 -13.41 20.25
CA GLY A 188 -10.29 -13.20 18.82
C GLY A 188 -10.08 -11.74 18.37
N SER A 189 -9.52 -10.88 19.24
CA SER A 189 -9.22 -9.52 18.86
C SER A 189 -7.95 -9.48 18.01
N SER A 190 -8.05 -8.85 16.86
CA SER A 190 -6.99 -8.50 15.93
C SER A 190 -5.89 -7.58 16.54
N LEU A 191 -5.99 -7.25 17.81
CA LEU A 191 -5.00 -6.46 18.57
C LEU A 191 -3.74 -7.26 18.92
N GLY A 192 -3.34 -8.19 18.06
CA GLY A 192 -2.04 -8.83 18.08
C GLY A 192 -0.87 -7.91 17.80
N SER A 193 -1.06 -6.58 17.77
CA SER A 193 0.00 -5.60 17.56
C SER A 193 1.08 -5.56 18.65
N GLY A 194 0.94 -6.33 19.72
CA GLY A 194 1.92 -6.35 20.80
C GLY A 194 3.02 -7.42 20.68
N PHE A 195 2.98 -8.32 19.69
CA PHE A 195 3.95 -9.42 19.55
C PHE A 195 4.18 -9.80 18.07
N THR A 196 4.02 -8.85 17.17
CA THR A 196 4.17 -9.07 15.74
C THR A 196 5.63 -8.97 15.32
N LYS A 197 5.99 -9.76 14.31
CA LYS A 197 7.30 -9.77 13.65
C LYS A 197 7.12 -9.59 12.15
N GLY A 198 8.11 -9.02 11.49
CA GLY A 198 8.14 -8.90 10.05
C GLY A 198 8.62 -10.19 9.40
N HIS A 199 8.15 -10.45 8.18
CA HIS A 199 8.66 -11.48 7.28
C HIS A 199 8.64 -10.98 5.84
N THR A 200 9.26 -11.74 4.93
CA THR A 200 9.18 -11.48 3.49
C THR A 200 8.76 -12.73 2.74
N MET A 201 7.90 -12.56 1.74
CA MET A 201 7.56 -13.56 0.75
C MET A 201 8.26 -13.17 -0.55
N MET A 202 8.96 -14.10 -1.19
CA MET A 202 9.84 -13.80 -2.30
C MET A 202 9.66 -14.76 -3.47
N SER A 203 10.00 -14.27 -4.68
CA SER A 203 10.17 -15.07 -5.89
C SER A 203 11.46 -14.65 -6.60
N ASP A 204 12.27 -15.63 -7.03
CA ASP A 204 13.50 -15.43 -7.81
C ASP A 204 13.32 -15.80 -9.30
N ASP A 205 12.12 -16.21 -9.72
CA ASP A 205 11.81 -16.80 -11.02
C ASP A 205 10.55 -16.21 -11.68
N ASN A 206 10.38 -14.89 -11.57
CA ASN A 206 9.26 -14.16 -12.14
C ASN A 206 7.88 -14.63 -11.64
N GLY A 207 7.80 -15.12 -10.41
CA GLY A 207 6.53 -15.54 -9.79
C GLY A 207 6.10 -16.96 -10.12
N ASP A 208 6.94 -17.77 -10.75
CA ASP A 208 6.68 -19.21 -11.00
C ASP A 208 6.70 -20.01 -9.69
N SER A 209 7.61 -19.66 -8.78
CA SER A 209 7.65 -20.20 -7.42
C SER A 209 7.84 -19.13 -6.37
N TRP A 210 7.38 -19.41 -5.15
CA TRP A 210 7.43 -18.50 -4.02
C TRP A 210 7.95 -19.19 -2.77
N TYR A 211 8.66 -18.42 -1.92
CA TYR A 211 9.21 -18.91 -0.66
C TYR A 211 9.25 -17.80 0.39
N LEU A 212 9.34 -18.17 1.68
CA LEU A 212 9.62 -17.24 2.76
C LEU A 212 11.11 -16.86 2.71
N GLY A 213 11.40 -15.57 2.49
CA GLY A 213 12.75 -15.03 2.48
C GLY A 213 13.27 -14.83 3.91
N SER A 214 13.04 -13.65 4.49
CA SER A 214 13.23 -13.46 5.93
C SER A 214 12.01 -13.98 6.67
N GLU A 215 12.22 -14.91 7.61
CA GLU A 215 11.13 -15.47 8.38
C GLU A 215 10.77 -14.60 9.59
N GLU A 216 11.75 -13.85 10.11
CA GLU A 216 11.55 -12.96 11.27
C GLU A 216 12.50 -11.77 11.24
N PHE A 217 11.98 -10.56 11.45
CA PHE A 217 12.76 -9.36 11.74
C PHE A 217 11.96 -8.38 12.61
N GLY A 218 12.64 -7.38 13.17
CA GLY A 218 12.01 -6.35 13.99
C GLY A 218 11.56 -6.83 15.39
N ASP A 219 12.18 -7.88 15.93
CA ASP A 219 11.80 -8.59 17.14
C ASP A 219 11.50 -7.74 18.37
N HIS A 220 12.29 -6.69 18.60
CA HIS A 220 12.16 -5.85 19.80
C HIS A 220 11.18 -4.70 19.62
N TYR A 221 10.66 -4.50 18.41
CA TYR A 221 9.82 -3.35 18.09
C TYR A 221 8.37 -3.71 17.83
N TYR A 222 8.04 -5.01 17.69
CA TYR A 222 6.70 -5.47 17.36
C TYR A 222 6.17 -4.82 16.08
N VAL A 223 6.95 -4.98 15.00
CA VAL A 223 6.62 -4.42 13.69
C VAL A 223 5.31 -4.98 13.15
N ASN A 224 4.55 -4.10 12.52
CA ASN A 224 3.23 -4.38 11.97
C ASN A 224 3.22 -3.93 10.49
N GLU A 225 2.11 -3.42 9.97
CA GLU A 225 1.98 -2.91 8.61
C GLU A 225 3.23 -2.19 8.11
N LEU A 226 3.72 -2.61 6.94
CA LEU A 226 5.07 -2.26 6.50
C LEU A 226 5.19 -2.25 4.98
N GLN A 227 6.05 -1.40 4.46
CA GLN A 227 6.36 -1.33 3.03
C GLN A 227 7.87 -1.29 2.79
N ALA A 228 8.30 -1.92 1.69
CA ALA A 228 9.68 -1.98 1.27
C ALA A 228 9.98 -0.98 0.15
N ALA A 229 11.23 -0.49 0.11
CA ALA A 229 11.81 0.21 -1.02
C ALA A 229 13.25 -0.27 -1.25
N GLN A 230 13.74 -0.19 -2.49
CA GLN A 230 15.14 -0.49 -2.81
C GLN A 230 15.94 0.79 -2.96
N LEU A 231 17.04 0.89 -2.23
CA LEU A 231 17.98 2.01 -2.28
C LEU A 231 18.87 1.94 -3.53
N PRO A 232 19.53 3.06 -3.94
CA PRO A 232 20.44 3.08 -5.09
C PRO A 232 21.63 2.11 -4.99
N ASP A 233 22.04 1.76 -3.78
CA ASP A 233 23.12 0.84 -3.47
C ASP A 233 22.67 -0.63 -3.32
N ASP A 234 21.49 -0.96 -3.82
CA ASP A 234 20.84 -2.27 -3.81
C ASP A 234 20.33 -2.77 -2.46
N ARG A 235 20.59 -2.08 -1.37
CA ARG A 235 19.97 -2.41 -0.09
C ARG A 235 18.45 -2.28 -0.15
N VAL A 236 17.76 -3.16 0.58
CA VAL A 236 16.32 -3.07 0.81
C VAL A 236 16.08 -2.44 2.17
N ILE A 237 15.23 -1.44 2.20
CA ILE A 237 14.77 -0.80 3.43
C ILE A 237 13.26 -1.04 3.61
N ILE A 238 12.85 -1.49 4.79
CA ILE A 238 11.45 -1.65 5.16
C ILE A 238 11.09 -0.64 6.24
N ASN A 239 10.02 0.12 6.01
CA ASN A 239 9.45 1.05 6.97
C ASN A 239 8.23 0.42 7.63
N SER A 240 8.28 0.22 8.93
CA SER A 240 7.27 -0.51 9.70
C SER A 240 6.52 0.39 10.68
N ARG A 241 5.19 0.17 10.76
CA ARG A 241 4.36 0.64 11.85
C ARG A 241 4.72 -0.10 13.13
N VAL A 242 4.77 0.64 14.26
CA VAL A 242 4.93 0.10 15.61
C VAL A 242 4.01 0.84 16.58
N LEU A 243 3.78 0.28 17.77
CA LEU A 243 3.01 0.93 18.84
C LEU A 243 3.86 2.01 19.54
N ASN A 244 4.23 3.03 18.78
CA ASN A 244 5.10 4.13 19.21
C ASN A 244 4.75 5.36 18.37
N ASP A 245 5.25 6.53 18.77
CA ASP A 245 5.12 7.78 17.99
C ASP A 245 6.20 7.93 16.88
N LYS A 246 6.98 6.88 16.62
CA LYS A 246 8.03 6.83 15.60
C LYS A 246 7.90 5.56 14.75
N ARG A 247 8.52 5.57 13.59
CA ARG A 247 8.61 4.41 12.69
C ARG A 247 9.86 3.59 12.98
N VAL A 248 9.86 2.34 12.58
CA VAL A 248 11.05 1.47 12.60
C VAL A 248 11.47 1.16 11.17
N LEU A 249 12.76 1.28 10.91
CA LEU A 249 13.39 0.93 9.65
C LEU A 249 14.19 -0.35 9.84
N SER A 250 13.95 -1.33 8.97
CA SER A 250 14.71 -2.59 8.91
C SER A 250 15.49 -2.61 7.59
N ILE A 251 16.78 -2.93 7.63
CA ILE A 251 17.69 -2.83 6.48
C ILE A 251 18.28 -4.20 6.15
N SER A 252 18.27 -4.54 4.86
CA SER A 252 18.82 -5.77 4.30
C SER A 252 19.88 -5.45 3.26
N ASP A 253 21.03 -6.14 3.34
CA ASP A 253 22.14 -6.10 2.37
C ASP A 253 22.09 -7.27 1.38
N ASP A 254 21.10 -8.17 1.50
CA ASP A 254 20.97 -9.41 0.75
C ASP A 254 19.61 -9.55 0.05
N GLU A 255 19.10 -8.42 -0.46
CA GLU A 255 17.84 -8.35 -1.22
C GLU A 255 16.60 -8.81 -0.42
N GLY A 256 16.58 -8.56 0.88
CA GLY A 256 15.41 -8.86 1.73
C GLY A 256 15.37 -10.29 2.28
N LYS A 257 16.44 -11.07 2.14
CA LYS A 257 16.55 -12.42 2.72
C LYS A 257 16.83 -12.39 4.22
N THR A 258 17.59 -11.39 4.68
CA THR A 258 17.81 -11.13 6.12
C THR A 258 17.82 -9.65 6.43
N PHE A 259 17.39 -9.28 7.64
CA PHE A 259 17.39 -7.91 8.14
C PHE A 259 18.19 -7.86 9.45
N LYS A 260 19.45 -7.46 9.34
CA LYS A 260 20.40 -7.43 10.48
C LYS A 260 20.33 -6.13 11.26
N GLU A 261 19.93 -5.05 10.61
CA GLU A 261 19.78 -3.73 11.21
C GLU A 261 18.31 -3.39 11.37
N ASN A 262 17.92 -3.02 12.60
CA ASN A 262 16.58 -2.49 12.90
C ASN A 262 16.77 -1.24 13.76
N ARG A 263 16.27 -0.09 13.30
CA ARG A 263 16.46 1.19 14.00
C ARG A 263 15.19 2.03 14.03
N ILE A 264 15.08 2.86 15.04
CA ILE A 264 14.02 3.88 15.13
C ILE A 264 14.38 5.04 14.20
N ALA A 265 13.43 5.44 13.36
CA ALA A 265 13.52 6.65 12.55
C ALA A 265 13.20 7.87 13.44
N ASP A 266 14.21 8.47 14.08
CA ASP A 266 14.04 9.50 15.12
C ASP A 266 13.29 10.74 14.65
N THR A 267 13.46 11.12 13.40
CA THR A 267 12.83 12.31 12.78
C THR A 267 11.47 12.01 12.12
N LEU A 268 11.13 10.72 11.90
CA LEU A 268 9.89 10.29 11.25
C LEU A 268 8.81 9.99 12.29
N ARG A 269 7.88 10.92 12.45
CA ARG A 269 6.82 10.84 13.46
C ARG A 269 5.55 10.21 12.90
N GLN A 270 4.80 9.55 13.78
CA GLN A 270 3.46 9.03 13.53
C GLN A 270 2.56 9.24 14.75
N THR A 271 1.30 8.79 14.70
CA THR A 271 0.41 8.79 15.86
C THR A 271 0.91 7.81 16.93
N PHE A 272 0.58 8.05 18.20
CA PHE A 272 1.05 7.25 19.33
C PHE A 272 0.75 5.74 19.21
N GLN A 273 -0.38 5.36 18.66
CA GLN A 273 -0.75 3.95 18.41
C GLN A 273 -0.26 3.41 17.07
N GLY A 274 0.52 4.22 16.36
CA GLY A 274 0.91 3.91 14.99
C GLY A 274 -0.25 4.01 13.99
N CYS A 275 0.15 4.19 12.75
CA CYS A 275 -0.74 4.09 11.60
C CYS A 275 0.07 3.48 10.46
N GLU A 276 -0.60 2.76 9.57
CA GLU A 276 0.02 2.40 8.30
C GLU A 276 0.52 3.67 7.60
N GLY A 277 1.47 3.55 6.70
CA GLY A 277 1.99 4.60 5.84
C GLY A 277 2.82 4.02 4.71
N SER A 278 2.80 4.68 3.58
CA SER A 278 3.45 4.22 2.35
C SER A 278 4.87 4.76 2.24
N MET A 279 5.78 3.95 1.71
CA MET A 279 7.16 4.36 1.42
C MET A 279 7.57 3.90 0.02
N ILE A 280 8.06 4.85 -0.80
CA ILE A 280 8.62 4.57 -2.12
C ILE A 280 10.01 5.20 -2.26
N PHE A 281 10.84 4.63 -3.13
CA PHE A 281 12.02 5.32 -3.63
C PHE A 281 11.66 6.02 -4.95
N HIS A 282 11.70 7.36 -4.96
CA HIS A 282 11.40 8.16 -6.13
C HIS A 282 12.63 8.24 -7.03
N SER A 283 12.57 7.57 -8.16
CA SER A 283 13.74 7.35 -9.03
C SER A 283 14.30 8.63 -9.65
N GLU A 284 13.45 9.51 -10.18
CA GLU A 284 13.90 10.75 -10.83
C GLU A 284 14.53 11.76 -9.85
N GLN A 285 14.03 11.83 -8.62
CA GLN A 285 14.53 12.74 -7.59
C GLN A 285 15.57 12.09 -6.66
N ASN A 286 15.86 10.80 -6.85
CA ASN A 286 16.84 10.04 -6.08
C ASN A 286 16.68 10.18 -4.56
N LYS A 287 15.46 10.00 -4.06
CA LYS A 287 15.14 10.14 -2.64
C LYS A 287 14.06 9.14 -2.20
N LEU A 288 14.06 8.80 -0.93
CA LEU A 288 12.94 8.11 -0.30
C LEU A 288 11.84 9.12 0.01
N LEU A 289 10.60 8.68 -0.20
CA LEU A 289 9.40 9.38 0.23
C LEU A 289 8.60 8.49 1.17
N TYR A 290 8.06 9.07 2.23
CA TYR A 290 7.15 8.40 3.15
C TYR A 290 5.89 9.23 3.35
N SER A 291 4.72 8.65 3.16
CA SER A 291 3.45 9.26 3.50
C SER A 291 2.87 8.65 4.77
N GLY A 292 2.34 9.48 5.65
CA GLY A 292 1.71 9.03 6.88
C GLY A 292 1.14 10.18 7.71
N VAL A 293 0.33 9.83 8.70
CA VAL A 293 -0.33 10.80 9.59
C VAL A 293 0.56 11.11 10.79
N GLN A 294 0.73 12.40 11.08
CA GLN A 294 1.56 12.83 12.19
C GLN A 294 0.83 12.86 13.54
N GLY A 295 -0.50 12.93 13.50
CA GLY A 295 -1.32 13.18 14.66
C GLY A 295 -1.15 14.61 15.21
N ARG A 296 -2.08 15.02 16.07
CA ARG A 296 -2.11 16.37 16.66
C ARG A 296 -1.42 16.42 18.03
N LEU A 297 -0.53 17.40 18.18
CA LEU A 297 0.07 17.72 19.48
C LEU A 297 -0.98 18.17 20.50
N PRO A 298 -0.78 17.94 21.81
CA PRO A 298 0.43 17.33 22.39
C PRO A 298 0.43 15.78 22.40
N LEU A 299 -0.74 15.13 22.29
CA LEU A 299 -0.88 13.70 22.59
C LEU A 299 -0.73 12.78 21.37
N ARG A 300 -0.82 13.32 20.13
CA ARG A 300 -0.76 12.56 18.87
C ARG A 300 -1.65 11.31 18.83
N ILE A 301 -2.81 11.36 19.50
CA ILE A 301 -3.73 10.21 19.55
C ILE A 301 -4.71 10.16 18.36
N TYR A 302 -4.87 11.29 17.65
CA TYR A 302 -5.77 11.39 16.50
C TYR A 302 -5.02 11.10 15.21
N ARG A 303 -5.68 10.44 14.26
CA ARG A 303 -5.20 10.25 12.90
C ARG A 303 -5.59 11.47 12.07
N GLU A 304 -4.64 12.37 11.88
CA GLU A 304 -4.79 13.62 11.11
C GLU A 304 -3.43 14.09 10.59
N ASN A 305 -3.45 15.09 9.71
CA ASN A 305 -2.27 15.67 9.05
C ASN A 305 -1.54 14.63 8.19
N MET A 306 -2.18 14.18 7.09
CA MET A 306 -1.51 13.39 6.08
C MET A 306 -0.35 14.19 5.50
N THR A 307 0.86 13.66 5.60
CA THR A 307 2.09 14.36 5.29
C THR A 307 3.01 13.46 4.49
N ILE A 308 3.70 14.02 3.50
CA ILE A 308 4.82 13.36 2.83
C ILE A 308 6.11 13.90 3.46
N PHE A 309 6.97 12.99 3.86
CA PHE A 309 8.34 13.22 4.29
C PHE A 309 9.30 12.73 3.22
N GLU A 310 10.50 13.29 3.18
CA GLU A 310 11.57 12.87 2.28
C GLU A 310 12.86 12.57 3.04
N SER A 311 13.67 11.69 2.47
CA SER A 311 15.03 11.41 2.91
C SER A 311 15.94 11.30 1.69
N VAL A 312 17.06 12.03 1.73
CA VAL A 312 18.10 12.01 0.68
C VAL A 312 19.37 11.25 1.12
N ASP A 313 19.34 10.68 2.31
CA ASP A 313 20.46 10.01 2.97
C ASP A 313 20.14 8.53 3.32
N SER A 314 19.35 7.86 2.46
CA SER A 314 18.98 6.44 2.62
C SER A 314 18.18 6.15 3.90
N GLY A 315 17.36 7.09 4.34
CA GLY A 315 16.48 6.93 5.50
C GLY A 315 17.14 7.24 6.85
N GLU A 316 18.35 7.82 6.86
CA GLU A 316 19.01 8.24 8.11
C GLU A 316 18.27 9.41 8.75
N THR A 317 17.95 10.43 7.96
CA THR A 317 17.13 11.57 8.38
C THR A 317 15.95 11.78 7.47
N TRP A 318 14.88 12.35 8.04
CA TRP A 318 13.64 12.62 7.34
C TRP A 318 13.21 14.05 7.58
N GLU A 319 12.88 14.75 6.51
CA GLU A 319 12.37 16.10 6.55
C GLU A 319 10.93 16.16 6.00
N LEU A 320 10.18 17.16 6.44
CA LEU A 320 8.84 17.41 5.91
C LEU A 320 8.98 17.93 4.47
N ASN A 321 8.42 17.19 3.51
CA ASN A 321 8.29 17.64 2.13
C ASN A 321 7.01 18.48 1.98
N THR A 322 5.82 17.86 2.18
CA THR A 322 4.56 18.57 2.02
C THR A 322 3.45 18.02 2.91
N ILE A 323 2.53 18.87 3.27
CA ILE A 323 1.28 18.47 3.95
C ILE A 323 0.21 18.27 2.88
N VAL A 324 -0.26 17.03 2.74
CA VAL A 324 -1.28 16.64 1.77
C VAL A 324 -2.67 17.06 2.24
N ASP A 325 -2.99 16.80 3.52
CA ASP A 325 -4.28 17.12 4.13
C ASP A 325 -4.10 17.43 5.63
N LEU A 326 -4.63 18.57 6.07
CA LEU A 326 -4.62 18.96 7.49
C LEU A 326 -5.76 18.31 8.29
N GLY A 327 -6.71 17.67 7.58
CA GLY A 327 -7.88 17.07 8.20
C GLY A 327 -7.63 15.69 8.78
N SER A 328 -8.73 15.08 9.22
CA SER A 328 -8.77 13.71 9.68
C SER A 328 -8.44 12.78 8.51
N SER A 329 -7.38 12.01 8.64
CA SER A 329 -6.82 11.12 7.61
C SER A 329 -6.12 9.94 8.26
N ALA A 330 -5.92 8.84 7.52
CA ALA A 330 -5.29 7.65 8.08
C ALA A 330 -4.36 6.97 7.07
N TYR A 331 -4.65 5.76 6.66
CA TYR A 331 -3.83 4.93 5.77
C TYR A 331 -3.60 5.57 4.41
N SER A 332 -2.46 5.30 3.79
CA SER A 332 -2.08 5.88 2.50
C SER A 332 -1.28 4.92 1.63
N ALA A 333 -1.38 5.09 0.34
CA ALA A 333 -0.57 4.41 -0.67
C ALA A 333 -0.06 5.42 -1.70
N MET A 334 1.22 5.32 -2.07
CA MET A 334 1.84 6.20 -3.05
C MET A 334 2.29 5.42 -4.29
N THR A 335 2.30 6.11 -5.42
CA THR A 335 2.90 5.66 -6.69
C THR A 335 3.50 6.83 -7.43
N GLU A 336 4.53 6.60 -8.26
CA GLU A 336 5.10 7.64 -9.12
C GLU A 336 4.12 8.00 -10.25
N VAL A 337 3.98 9.28 -10.54
CA VAL A 337 3.14 9.85 -11.61
C VAL A 337 3.92 10.94 -12.32
N GLY A 338 4.58 10.59 -13.43
CA GLY A 338 5.56 11.48 -14.04
C GLY A 338 6.68 11.80 -13.05
N GLY A 339 7.12 13.04 -12.93
CA GLY A 339 8.09 13.47 -11.91
C GLY A 339 7.47 13.78 -10.52
N ASP A 340 6.18 13.50 -10.34
CA ASP A 340 5.39 13.80 -9.14
C ASP A 340 4.93 12.51 -8.45
N VAL A 341 4.11 12.60 -7.39
CA VAL A 341 3.59 11.46 -6.63
C VAL A 341 2.07 11.47 -6.60
N GLY A 342 1.45 10.38 -7.05
CA GLY A 342 0.07 10.07 -6.79
C GLY A 342 -0.08 9.47 -5.39
N ILE A 343 -0.97 10.03 -4.58
CA ILE A 343 -1.29 9.51 -3.23
C ILE A 343 -2.77 9.19 -3.12
N LEU A 344 -3.05 7.96 -2.72
CA LEU A 344 -4.37 7.46 -2.36
C LEU A 344 -4.43 7.35 -0.83
N TYR A 345 -5.42 7.96 -0.14
CA TYR A 345 -5.45 7.97 1.31
C TYR A 345 -6.85 8.04 1.89
N GLU A 346 -7.02 7.46 3.08
CA GLU A 346 -8.26 7.56 3.86
C GLU A 346 -8.44 8.97 4.40
N ARG A 347 -9.66 9.52 4.26
CA ARG A 347 -10.02 10.82 4.83
C ARG A 347 -11.43 10.84 5.41
N SER A 348 -11.68 11.78 6.30
CA SER A 348 -13.01 12.03 6.89
C SER A 348 -13.26 13.53 7.00
N SER A 349 -14.52 13.93 6.84
CA SER A 349 -14.97 15.32 6.99
C SER A 349 -15.04 15.78 8.46
N CYS A 350 -14.62 14.94 9.39
CA CYS A 350 -14.67 15.20 10.82
C CYS A 350 -14.09 16.58 11.21
N SER A 351 -13.11 17.09 10.44
CA SER A 351 -12.55 18.43 10.60
C SER A 351 -13.54 19.56 10.31
N LYS A 352 -14.61 19.32 9.52
CA LYS A 352 -15.61 20.33 9.15
C LYS A 352 -16.63 20.62 10.27
N HIS A 353 -16.76 19.71 11.23
CA HIS A 353 -17.76 19.80 12.30
C HIS A 353 -17.21 20.30 13.65
N GLY A 354 -15.97 20.78 13.67
CA GLY A 354 -15.27 21.23 14.87
C GLY A 354 -14.44 20.11 15.49
N LYS A 355 -13.20 20.44 15.84
CA LYS A 355 -12.15 19.52 16.32
C LYS A 355 -12.56 18.69 17.55
N ASP A 356 -13.58 19.15 18.29
CA ASP A 356 -14.04 18.52 19.54
C ASP A 356 -15.02 17.36 19.33
N LYS A 357 -15.43 17.08 18.10
CA LYS A 357 -16.43 16.06 17.76
C LYS A 357 -15.87 14.85 17.00
N CYS A 358 -14.58 14.84 16.64
CA CYS A 358 -13.99 13.71 15.99
C CYS A 358 -13.80 12.55 16.96
N PRO A 359 -14.29 11.34 16.65
CA PRO A 359 -14.05 10.19 17.50
C PRO A 359 -12.54 9.85 17.50
N VAL A 360 -12.06 9.29 18.60
CA VAL A 360 -10.68 8.76 18.68
C VAL A 360 -10.48 7.62 17.68
N ILE A 361 -11.54 6.88 17.39
CA ILE A 361 -11.57 5.84 16.36
C ILE A 361 -11.84 6.52 15.01
N PHE A 362 -10.90 6.40 14.10
CA PHE A 362 -11.01 6.93 12.75
C PHE A 362 -12.01 6.11 11.94
N LEU A 363 -13.01 6.79 11.36
CA LEU A 363 -13.99 6.24 10.43
C LEU A 363 -13.85 7.00 9.11
N PRO A 364 -13.33 6.38 8.04
CA PRO A 364 -13.20 7.05 6.76
C PRO A 364 -14.56 7.27 6.09
N GLU A 365 -14.76 8.44 5.54
CA GLU A 365 -15.88 8.76 4.66
C GLU A 365 -15.53 8.49 3.20
N ALA A 366 -14.24 8.61 2.87
CA ALA A 366 -13.73 8.33 1.54
C ALA A 366 -12.26 7.90 1.60
N ILE A 367 -11.87 7.17 0.57
CA ILE A 367 -10.48 7.05 0.11
C ILE A 367 -10.35 7.95 -1.11
N SER A 368 -9.47 8.94 -1.04
CA SER A 368 -9.31 9.96 -2.07
C SER A 368 -7.91 9.91 -2.67
N TYR A 369 -7.85 10.23 -3.94
CA TYR A 369 -6.61 10.32 -4.71
C TYR A 369 -6.32 11.77 -5.11
N ARG A 370 -5.04 12.11 -5.18
CA ARG A 370 -4.53 13.32 -5.81
C ARG A 370 -3.06 13.18 -6.21
N VAL A 371 -2.62 14.02 -7.14
CA VAL A 371 -1.20 14.17 -7.45
C VAL A 371 -0.60 15.31 -6.61
N VAL A 372 0.53 15.05 -6.00
CA VAL A 372 1.32 15.99 -5.20
C VAL A 372 2.60 16.28 -5.94
N LYS A 373 2.83 17.57 -6.22
CA LYS A 373 4.09 18.05 -6.80
C LYS A 373 5.19 18.06 -5.74
N LEU A 374 6.34 17.52 -6.12
CA LEU A 374 7.50 17.41 -5.25
C LEU A 374 8.48 18.57 -5.42
#